data_673673df8acd8212fca0244ad7cfe9ad
#
_entry.id   673673df8acd8212fca0244ad7cfe9ad
#
_cell.length_a   1.000
_cell.length_b   1.000
_cell.length_c   1.000
_cell.angle_alpha   90.00
_cell.angle_beta   90.00
_cell.angle_gamma   90.00
#
_symmetry.space_group_name_H-M   'P 1'
#
loop_
_entity.id
_entity.type
_entity.pdbx_description
1 polymer ?
#
loop_
_entity_poly.entity_id
_entity_poly.type
_entity_poly.pdbx_seq_one_letter_code
_entity_poly.pdbx_strand_id
1 'polypeptide(L)'
;METKIEDQKKEIKDQPPEEKENQDYPVEIKAHEQSRNSIEEDIDSSIKASVRNGFIRKVYGILSIQLLITFAAVILCQAKPIKYAILHHRALSTNLIILSSSLFIIFFLMLACCRGVSRRVPYNYFILLGITICEAILCSITASMYSFQIVSTALLLTIVAALAITLYACNTKNNFAVCRIGLYVILSQMFTIGIISVFFRIKALYTFYTFCSTVLVGIYLVYDTQLIIGKLGTGYSIDDYIFASLEIYMDIIRLFLLILKIIGNNSNRN
;
A
#
# COMPACT_ATOMS: atom_id res chain seq x y z
N MET A 1 27.39 -35.71 -50.60
CA MET A 1 27.04 -35.04 -49.33
C MET A 1 28.22 -35.04 -48.36
N GLU A 2 29.11 -36.02 -48.47
CA GLU A 2 30.31 -36.19 -47.64
C GLU A 2 31.44 -35.18 -47.94
N THR A 3 31.58 -34.72 -49.18
CA THR A 3 32.62 -33.74 -49.58
C THR A 3 32.44 -32.37 -48.98
N LYS A 4 31.20 -31.93 -48.65
CA LYS A 4 30.92 -30.64 -48.01
C LYS A 4 31.23 -30.58 -46.50
N ILE A 5 31.31 -31.74 -45.87
CA ILE A 5 31.62 -31.83 -44.45
C ILE A 5 33.12 -31.85 -44.19
N GLU A 6 33.90 -32.34 -45.16
CA GLU A 6 35.37 -32.33 -45.11
C GLU A 6 35.94 -30.94 -45.33
N ASP A 7 35.36 -30.15 -46.24
CA ASP A 7 35.78 -28.77 -46.48
C ASP A 7 35.51 -27.85 -45.29
N GLN A 8 34.37 -28.03 -44.61
CA GLN A 8 34.07 -27.25 -43.37
C GLN A 8 35.00 -27.66 -42.20
N LYS A 9 35.47 -28.90 -42.13
CA LYS A 9 36.45 -29.31 -41.12
C LYS A 9 37.84 -28.80 -41.35
N LYS A 10 38.22 -28.46 -42.61
CA LYS A 10 39.48 -27.83 -42.94
C LYS A 10 39.51 -26.34 -42.62
N GLU A 11 38.39 -25.62 -42.87
CA GLU A 11 38.26 -24.20 -42.53
C GLU A 11 38.32 -23.91 -41.02
N ILE A 12 37.84 -24.85 -40.17
CA ILE A 12 37.91 -24.69 -38.73
C ILE A 12 39.32 -24.97 -38.14
N LYS A 13 40.19 -25.59 -38.91
CA LYS A 13 41.56 -25.95 -38.47
C LYS A 13 42.61 -24.88 -38.77
N ASP A 14 42.31 -23.95 -39.69
CA ASP A 14 43.24 -22.88 -40.11
C ASP A 14 42.88 -21.50 -39.51
N GLN A 15 41.97 -21.44 -38.48
CA GLN A 15 41.87 -20.23 -37.65
C GLN A 15 43.09 -20.19 -36.73
N PRO A 16 43.84 -19.08 -36.75
CA PRO A 16 44.91 -18.89 -35.78
C PRO A 16 44.29 -18.96 -34.37
N PRO A 17 45.00 -19.54 -33.38
CA PRO A 17 44.51 -19.61 -32.04
C PRO A 17 44.16 -18.16 -31.61
N GLU A 18 42.89 -17.97 -31.12
CA GLU A 18 42.53 -16.75 -30.43
C GLU A 18 43.59 -16.53 -29.36
N GLU A 19 44.48 -15.63 -29.64
CA GLU A 19 45.41 -15.07 -28.68
C GLU A 19 44.53 -14.49 -27.58
N LYS A 20 44.35 -15.25 -26.51
CA LYS A 20 43.84 -14.69 -25.27
C LYS A 20 44.90 -13.66 -24.88
N GLU A 21 44.67 -12.45 -25.34
CA GLU A 21 45.41 -11.27 -24.96
C GLU A 21 45.23 -11.16 -23.41
N ASN A 22 46.10 -11.89 -22.72
CA ASN A 22 46.38 -11.65 -21.30
C ASN A 22 47.04 -10.26 -21.28
N GLN A 23 46.17 -9.23 -21.37
CA GLN A 23 46.59 -7.87 -21.10
C GLN A 23 46.97 -7.84 -19.63
N ASP A 24 48.23 -8.08 -19.41
CA ASP A 24 48.91 -7.89 -18.12
C ASP A 24 49.01 -6.37 -17.89
N TYR A 25 47.82 -5.76 -17.67
CA TYR A 25 47.75 -4.36 -17.26
C TYR A 25 48.50 -4.20 -15.96
N PRO A 26 49.41 -3.19 -15.85
CA PRO A 26 50.09 -2.92 -14.61
C PRO A 26 49.15 -2.92 -13.43
N VAL A 27 49.56 -3.53 -12.32
CA VAL A 27 48.73 -3.69 -11.08
C VAL A 27 48.13 -2.35 -10.64
N GLU A 28 48.81 -1.24 -10.86
CA GLU A 28 48.36 0.12 -10.58
C GLU A 28 47.12 0.54 -11.42
N ILE A 29 47.02 0.13 -12.70
CA ILE A 29 45.87 0.45 -13.54
C ILE A 29 44.65 -0.32 -13.07
N LYS A 30 44.79 -1.60 -12.72
CA LYS A 30 43.70 -2.41 -12.15
C LYS A 30 43.23 -1.86 -10.81
N ALA A 31 44.14 -1.43 -9.95
CA ALA A 31 43.80 -0.81 -8.66
C ALA A 31 43.06 0.54 -8.85
N HIS A 32 43.45 1.33 -9.84
CA HIS A 32 42.81 2.62 -10.15
C HIS A 32 41.41 2.43 -10.76
N GLU A 33 41.24 1.42 -11.62
CA GLU A 33 39.96 1.04 -12.22
C GLU A 33 38.99 0.47 -11.19
N GLN A 34 39.49 -0.37 -10.28
CA GLN A 34 38.71 -0.92 -9.17
C GLN A 34 38.27 0.17 -8.16
N SER A 35 39.16 1.15 -7.88
CA SER A 35 38.82 2.30 -7.04
C SER A 35 37.79 3.22 -7.71
N ARG A 36 37.87 3.43 -9.04
CA ARG A 36 36.88 4.20 -9.78
C ARG A 36 35.51 3.52 -9.76
N ASN A 37 35.46 2.22 -10.05
CA ASN A 37 34.23 1.44 -10.05
C ASN A 37 33.55 1.44 -8.67
N SER A 38 34.32 1.31 -7.59
CA SER A 38 33.79 1.38 -6.23
C SER A 38 33.21 2.78 -5.90
N ILE A 39 33.87 3.85 -6.34
CA ILE A 39 33.38 5.23 -6.17
C ILE A 39 32.07 5.46 -6.99
N GLU A 40 32.03 4.96 -8.23
CA GLU A 40 30.85 5.06 -9.08
C GLU A 40 29.65 4.26 -8.48
N GLU A 41 29.89 3.06 -7.93
CA GLU A 41 28.87 2.28 -7.21
C GLU A 41 28.38 2.99 -5.97
N ASP A 42 29.25 3.59 -5.17
CA ASP A 42 28.90 4.36 -3.98
C ASP A 42 28.07 5.61 -4.31
N ILE A 43 28.45 6.33 -5.38
CA ILE A 43 27.71 7.50 -5.86
C ILE A 43 26.31 7.08 -6.36
N ASP A 44 26.21 6.03 -7.18
CA ASP A 44 24.94 5.53 -7.71
C ASP A 44 24.02 5.03 -6.58
N SER A 45 24.57 4.33 -5.59
CA SER A 45 23.82 3.89 -4.41
C SER A 45 23.30 5.07 -3.58
N SER A 46 24.10 6.12 -3.40
CA SER A 46 23.70 7.32 -2.66
C SER A 46 22.63 8.13 -3.39
N ILE A 47 22.73 8.22 -4.72
CA ILE A 47 21.70 8.87 -5.56
C ILE A 47 20.40 8.09 -5.48
N LYS A 48 20.42 6.77 -5.62
CA LYS A 48 19.24 5.91 -5.49
C LYS A 48 18.58 6.06 -4.12
N ALA A 49 19.37 6.10 -3.04
CA ALA A 49 18.86 6.30 -1.69
C ALA A 49 18.22 7.69 -1.53
N SER A 50 18.84 8.75 -2.05
CA SER A 50 18.30 10.12 -1.99
C SER A 50 16.97 10.24 -2.73
N VAL A 51 16.89 9.69 -3.93
CA VAL A 51 15.67 9.68 -4.76
C VAL A 51 14.54 8.89 -4.05
N ARG A 52 14.89 7.75 -3.43
CA ARG A 52 13.93 6.95 -2.66
C ARG A 52 13.41 7.69 -1.43
N ASN A 53 14.27 8.38 -0.70
CA ASN A 53 13.88 9.20 0.43
C ASN A 53 12.93 10.34 0.01
N GLY A 54 13.16 10.96 -1.15
CA GLY A 54 12.25 11.95 -1.74
C GLY A 54 10.87 11.37 -2.04
N PHE A 55 10.81 10.15 -2.58
CA PHE A 55 9.56 9.42 -2.82
C PHE A 55 8.81 9.14 -1.51
N ILE A 56 9.49 8.56 -0.51
CA ILE A 56 8.91 8.26 0.81
C ILE A 56 8.31 9.53 1.44
N ARG A 57 9.04 10.65 1.41
CA ARG A 57 8.57 11.93 1.95
C ARG A 57 7.28 12.41 1.27
N LYS A 58 7.17 12.26 -0.07
CA LYS A 58 5.95 12.60 -0.81
C LYS A 58 4.78 11.70 -0.41
N VAL A 59 4.98 10.40 -0.36
CA VAL A 59 3.96 9.41 0.01
C VAL A 59 3.39 9.72 1.40
N TYR A 60 4.25 9.84 2.41
CA TYR A 60 3.80 10.09 3.78
C TYR A 60 3.24 11.51 3.97
N GLY A 61 3.70 12.49 3.20
CA GLY A 61 3.13 13.84 3.20
C GLY A 61 1.68 13.85 2.69
N ILE A 62 1.41 13.18 1.58
CA ILE A 62 0.06 13.03 1.02
C ILE A 62 -0.83 12.22 1.98
N LEU A 63 -0.33 11.09 2.47
CA LEU A 63 -1.03 10.25 3.46
C LEU A 63 -1.45 11.04 4.69
N SER A 64 -0.58 11.90 5.23
CA SER A 64 -0.88 12.71 6.40
C SER A 64 -2.04 13.66 6.15
N ILE A 65 -2.10 14.29 4.97
CA ILE A 65 -3.21 15.17 4.59
C ILE A 65 -4.52 14.39 4.45
N GLN A 66 -4.50 13.22 3.81
CA GLN A 66 -5.67 12.36 3.66
C GLN A 66 -6.23 11.91 5.01
N LEU A 67 -5.37 11.45 5.92
CA LEU A 67 -5.77 11.05 7.27
C LEU A 67 -6.31 12.23 8.08
N LEU A 68 -5.69 13.41 7.97
CA LEU A 68 -6.15 14.62 8.64
C LEU A 68 -7.58 14.98 8.20
N ILE A 69 -7.84 15.00 6.89
CA ILE A 69 -9.17 15.29 6.32
C ILE A 69 -10.19 14.30 6.86
N THR A 70 -9.89 13.00 6.79
CA THR A 70 -10.82 11.93 7.15
C THR A 70 -11.10 11.93 8.64
N PHE A 71 -10.08 12.01 9.49
CA PHE A 71 -10.26 12.00 10.94
C PHE A 71 -10.91 13.27 11.45
N ALA A 72 -10.61 14.43 10.85
CA ALA A 72 -11.34 15.66 11.14
C ALA A 72 -12.82 15.54 10.79
N ALA A 73 -13.17 14.98 9.64
CA ALA A 73 -14.55 14.74 9.23
C ALA A 73 -15.27 13.79 10.20
N VAL A 74 -14.62 12.70 10.61
CA VAL A 74 -15.16 11.74 11.60
C VAL A 74 -15.48 12.42 12.94
N ILE A 75 -14.56 13.26 13.44
CA ILE A 75 -14.75 14.00 14.70
C ILE A 75 -15.86 15.04 14.56
N LEU A 76 -15.88 15.80 13.48
CA LEU A 76 -16.93 16.80 13.20
C LEU A 76 -18.33 16.16 13.14
N CYS A 77 -18.44 14.98 12.54
CA CYS A 77 -19.72 14.25 12.49
C CYS A 77 -20.20 13.72 13.84
N GLN A 78 -19.37 13.72 14.89
CA GLN A 78 -19.81 13.42 16.25
C GLN A 78 -20.51 14.61 16.94
N ALA A 79 -20.45 15.83 16.36
CA ALA A 79 -21.20 16.98 16.86
C ALA A 79 -22.71 16.68 16.87
N LYS A 80 -23.39 17.00 17.97
CA LYS A 80 -24.82 16.64 18.19
C LYS A 80 -25.72 16.95 17.00
N PRO A 81 -25.70 18.17 16.38
CA PRO A 81 -26.62 18.49 15.28
C PRO A 81 -26.36 17.63 14.04
N ILE A 82 -25.10 17.39 13.68
CA ILE A 82 -24.72 16.61 12.49
C ILE A 82 -25.07 15.13 12.71
N LYS A 83 -24.69 14.59 13.85
CA LYS A 83 -25.00 13.21 14.25
C LYS A 83 -26.50 12.94 14.26
N TYR A 84 -27.29 13.87 14.82
CA TYR A 84 -28.76 13.78 14.81
C TYR A 84 -29.30 13.76 13.39
N ALA A 85 -28.83 14.65 12.52
CA ALA A 85 -29.26 14.70 11.12
C ALA A 85 -28.95 13.38 10.38
N ILE A 86 -27.75 12.82 10.56
CA ILE A 86 -27.34 11.56 9.94
C ILE A 86 -28.23 10.39 10.44
N LEU A 87 -28.52 10.32 11.72
CA LEU A 87 -29.27 9.21 12.30
C LEU A 87 -30.79 9.32 12.06
N HIS A 88 -31.33 10.55 12.00
CA HIS A 88 -32.78 10.77 11.85
C HIS A 88 -33.23 10.75 10.40
N HIS A 89 -32.43 11.31 9.48
CA HIS A 89 -32.74 11.31 8.06
C HIS A 89 -32.12 10.09 7.34
N ARG A 90 -32.67 8.90 7.61
CA ARG A 90 -32.16 7.64 7.03
C ARG A 90 -32.03 7.65 5.51
N ALA A 91 -33.01 8.24 4.81
CA ALA A 91 -32.98 8.34 3.34
C ALA A 91 -31.76 9.17 2.85
N LEU A 92 -31.47 10.30 3.52
CA LEU A 92 -30.31 11.12 3.21
C LEU A 92 -29.00 10.35 3.41
N SER A 93 -28.87 9.70 4.56
CA SER A 93 -27.66 8.89 4.88
C SER A 93 -27.47 7.74 3.90
N THR A 94 -28.55 7.04 3.52
CA THR A 94 -28.48 5.94 2.55
C THR A 94 -28.07 6.47 1.16
N ASN A 95 -28.65 7.58 0.72
CA ASN A 95 -28.31 8.19 -0.56
C ASN A 95 -26.83 8.68 -0.58
N LEU A 96 -26.35 9.26 0.51
CA LEU A 96 -24.94 9.65 0.65
C LEU A 96 -24.00 8.44 0.61
N ILE A 97 -24.36 7.32 1.26
CA ILE A 97 -23.57 6.08 1.20
C ILE A 97 -23.51 5.57 -0.24
N ILE A 98 -24.64 5.46 -0.93
CA ILE A 98 -24.69 4.96 -2.31
C ILE A 98 -23.89 5.86 -3.24
N LEU A 99 -24.07 7.18 -3.15
CA LEU A 99 -23.36 8.15 -3.98
C LEU A 99 -21.85 8.11 -3.72
N SER A 100 -21.44 8.17 -2.45
CA SER A 100 -20.01 8.15 -2.08
C SER A 100 -19.35 6.83 -2.48
N SER A 101 -20.03 5.69 -2.27
CA SER A 101 -19.50 4.38 -2.68
C SER A 101 -19.36 4.27 -4.21
N SER A 102 -20.33 4.77 -4.95
CA SER A 102 -20.28 4.75 -6.42
C SER A 102 -19.14 5.62 -6.96
N LEU A 103 -19.01 6.85 -6.45
CA LEU A 103 -17.92 7.77 -6.82
C LEU A 103 -16.55 7.22 -6.41
N PHE A 104 -16.45 6.63 -5.22
CA PHE A 104 -15.24 5.98 -4.75
C PHE A 104 -14.77 4.90 -5.73
N ILE A 105 -15.68 3.99 -6.16
CA ILE A 105 -15.36 2.93 -7.12
C ILE A 105 -14.89 3.52 -8.45
N ILE A 106 -15.57 4.55 -8.97
CA ILE A 106 -15.22 5.20 -10.23
C ILE A 106 -13.82 5.82 -10.14
N PHE A 107 -13.55 6.63 -9.12
CA PHE A 107 -12.25 7.28 -8.94
C PHE A 107 -11.13 6.27 -8.68
N PHE A 108 -11.40 5.22 -7.90
CA PHE A 108 -10.44 4.15 -7.65
C PHE A 108 -10.08 3.40 -8.93
N LEU A 109 -11.07 3.03 -9.75
CA LEU A 109 -10.83 2.39 -11.05
C LEU A 109 -10.09 3.31 -12.01
N MET A 110 -10.37 4.61 -12.02
CA MET A 110 -9.62 5.58 -12.81
C MET A 110 -8.13 5.61 -12.42
N LEU A 111 -7.82 5.58 -11.12
CA LEU A 111 -6.44 5.56 -10.64
C LEU A 111 -5.75 4.21 -10.91
N ALA A 112 -6.45 3.10 -10.70
CA ALA A 112 -5.90 1.75 -10.82
C ALA A 112 -5.72 1.32 -12.28
N CYS A 113 -6.70 1.60 -13.15
CA CYS A 113 -6.70 1.14 -14.55
C CYS A 113 -6.02 2.11 -15.51
N CYS A 114 -6.10 3.43 -15.25
CA CYS A 114 -5.60 4.47 -16.14
C CYS A 114 -4.25 5.02 -15.68
N ARG A 115 -3.15 4.29 -15.89
CA ARG A 115 -1.79 4.73 -15.51
C ARG A 115 -1.42 6.12 -16.03
N GLY A 116 -1.95 6.51 -17.20
CA GLY A 116 -1.75 7.84 -17.77
C GLY A 116 -2.35 8.95 -16.91
N VAL A 117 -3.48 8.71 -16.26
CA VAL A 117 -4.16 9.67 -15.38
C VAL A 117 -3.50 9.69 -14.00
N SER A 118 -3.13 8.53 -13.48
CA SER A 118 -2.46 8.37 -12.19
C SER A 118 -1.12 9.12 -12.09
N ARG A 119 -0.44 9.34 -13.22
CA ARG A 119 0.87 10.01 -13.30
C ARG A 119 0.80 11.46 -13.76
N ARG A 120 -0.36 11.95 -14.23
CA ARG A 120 -0.51 13.33 -14.73
C ARG A 120 -0.92 14.29 -13.61
N VAL A 121 -0.03 15.20 -13.27
CA VAL A 121 -0.32 16.36 -12.41
C VAL A 121 -1.06 17.42 -13.25
N PRO A 122 -2.15 18.05 -12.76
CA PRO A 122 -2.73 17.97 -11.41
C PRO A 122 -3.85 16.94 -11.24
N TYR A 123 -4.28 16.25 -12.30
CA TYR A 123 -5.48 15.38 -12.30
C TYR A 123 -5.43 14.26 -11.24
N ASN A 124 -4.24 13.68 -11.03
CA ASN A 124 -4.04 12.63 -10.03
C ASN A 124 -4.36 13.11 -8.60
N TYR A 125 -4.03 14.35 -8.25
CA TYR A 125 -4.36 14.93 -6.93
C TYR A 125 -5.85 15.19 -6.76
N PHE A 126 -6.56 15.64 -7.83
CA PHE A 126 -8.00 15.86 -7.77
C PHE A 126 -8.76 14.55 -7.59
N ILE A 127 -8.36 13.48 -8.28
CA ILE A 127 -8.99 12.17 -8.14
C ILE A 127 -8.71 11.62 -6.74
N LEU A 128 -7.48 11.74 -6.24
CA LEU A 128 -7.11 11.31 -4.89
C LEU A 128 -7.91 12.06 -3.82
N LEU A 129 -8.07 13.37 -3.97
CA LEU A 129 -8.91 14.18 -3.09
C LEU A 129 -10.38 13.72 -3.14
N GLY A 130 -10.90 13.42 -4.34
CA GLY A 130 -12.24 12.85 -4.51
C GLY A 130 -12.41 11.53 -3.76
N ILE A 131 -11.44 10.60 -3.87
CA ILE A 131 -11.42 9.35 -3.09
C ILE A 131 -11.43 9.64 -1.60
N THR A 132 -10.57 10.56 -1.14
CA THR A 132 -10.45 10.92 0.29
C THR A 132 -11.76 11.48 0.84
N ILE A 133 -12.45 12.35 0.09
CA ILE A 133 -13.75 12.90 0.49
C ILE A 133 -14.82 11.82 0.55
N CYS A 134 -14.90 10.95 -0.44
CA CYS A 134 -15.85 9.85 -0.46
C CYS A 134 -15.64 8.92 0.75
N GLU A 135 -14.41 8.54 1.03
CA GLU A 135 -14.06 7.68 2.16
C GLU A 135 -14.31 8.38 3.51
N ALA A 136 -14.02 9.68 3.61
CA ALA A 136 -14.31 10.48 4.79
C ALA A 136 -15.81 10.50 5.12
N ILE A 137 -16.69 10.61 4.10
CA ILE A 137 -18.14 10.54 4.27
C ILE A 137 -18.56 9.15 4.75
N LEU A 138 -18.07 8.08 4.14
CA LEU A 138 -18.38 6.69 4.52
C LEU A 138 -17.95 6.39 5.95
N CYS A 139 -16.72 6.78 6.32
CA CYS A 139 -16.21 6.65 7.70
C CYS A 139 -17.02 7.44 8.70
N SER A 140 -17.39 8.68 8.37
CA SER A 140 -18.17 9.57 9.25
C SER A 140 -19.56 9.03 9.53
N ILE A 141 -20.25 8.52 8.50
CA ILE A 141 -21.58 7.91 8.68
C ILE A 141 -21.47 6.65 9.53
N THR A 142 -20.46 5.81 9.31
CA THR A 142 -20.22 4.61 10.10
C THR A 142 -19.89 4.96 11.55
N ALA A 143 -19.03 5.95 11.79
CA ALA A 143 -18.65 6.40 13.13
C ALA A 143 -19.81 7.07 13.89
N SER A 144 -20.76 7.70 13.20
CA SER A 144 -21.93 8.32 13.83
C SER A 144 -22.84 7.33 14.56
N MET A 145 -22.77 6.03 14.22
CA MET A 145 -23.50 4.97 14.89
C MET A 145 -22.96 4.63 16.29
N TYR A 146 -21.77 5.10 16.63
CA TYR A 146 -21.09 4.83 17.90
C TYR A 146 -21.02 6.08 18.77
N SER A 147 -20.79 5.89 20.07
CA SER A 147 -20.59 7.01 21.00
C SER A 147 -19.25 7.70 20.73
N PHE A 148 -19.17 8.97 21.11
CA PHE A 148 -17.92 9.75 20.94
C PHE A 148 -16.73 9.09 21.64
N GLN A 149 -16.94 8.50 22.82
CA GLN A 149 -15.88 7.80 23.57
C GLN A 149 -15.34 6.61 22.80
N ILE A 150 -16.21 5.80 22.18
CA ILE A 150 -15.82 4.64 21.37
C ILE A 150 -15.01 5.10 20.16
N VAL A 151 -15.49 6.15 19.45
CA VAL A 151 -14.83 6.67 18.26
C VAL A 151 -13.45 7.25 18.59
N SER A 152 -13.34 8.06 19.64
CA SER A 152 -12.07 8.65 20.06
C SER A 152 -11.06 7.58 20.50
N THR A 153 -11.50 6.56 21.24
CA THR A 153 -10.65 5.43 21.62
C THR A 153 -10.18 4.64 20.39
N ALA A 154 -11.08 4.38 19.43
CA ALA A 154 -10.73 3.69 18.19
C ALA A 154 -9.71 4.49 17.37
N LEU A 155 -9.85 5.82 17.27
CA LEU A 155 -8.89 6.69 16.59
C LEU A 155 -7.50 6.62 17.24
N LEU A 156 -7.44 6.76 18.57
CA LEU A 156 -6.18 6.68 19.32
C LEU A 156 -5.48 5.33 19.13
N LEU A 157 -6.23 4.23 19.27
CA LEU A 157 -5.68 2.88 19.06
C LEU A 157 -5.20 2.68 17.62
N THR A 158 -5.92 3.21 16.64
CA THR A 158 -5.50 3.13 15.23
C THR A 158 -4.20 3.88 14.99
N ILE A 159 -4.06 5.10 15.52
CA ILE A 159 -2.82 5.89 15.38
C ILE A 159 -1.65 5.14 16.02
N VAL A 160 -1.81 4.65 17.25
CA VAL A 160 -0.75 3.90 17.95
C VAL A 160 -0.39 2.62 17.20
N ALA A 161 -1.39 1.86 16.75
CA ALA A 161 -1.15 0.62 15.99
C ALA A 161 -0.46 0.91 14.64
N ALA A 162 -0.93 1.88 13.88
CA ALA A 162 -0.34 2.24 12.59
C ALA A 162 1.12 2.70 12.76
N LEU A 163 1.41 3.54 13.75
CA LEU A 163 2.80 3.97 14.05
C LEU A 163 3.68 2.79 14.46
N ALA A 164 3.19 1.92 15.36
CA ALA A 164 3.95 0.75 15.81
C ALA A 164 4.24 -0.21 14.64
N ILE A 165 3.26 -0.48 13.79
CA ILE A 165 3.39 -1.34 12.62
C ILE A 165 4.37 -0.73 11.61
N THR A 166 4.27 0.58 11.34
CA THR A 166 5.18 1.28 10.42
C THR A 166 6.62 1.25 10.95
N LEU A 167 6.84 1.52 12.24
CA LEU A 167 8.17 1.42 12.86
C LEU A 167 8.72 0.00 12.81
N TYR A 168 7.88 -1.01 13.06
CA TYR A 168 8.27 -2.42 12.91
C TYR A 168 8.69 -2.72 11.46
N ALA A 169 7.90 -2.30 10.46
CA ALA A 169 8.21 -2.51 9.04
C ALA A 169 9.54 -1.87 8.62
N CYS A 170 9.83 -0.68 9.18
CA CYS A 170 11.10 0.02 8.94
C CYS A 170 12.32 -0.72 9.54
N ASN A 171 12.16 -1.32 10.72
CA ASN A 171 13.29 -1.90 11.46
C ASN A 171 13.49 -3.40 11.20
N THR A 172 12.44 -4.14 10.83
CA THR A 172 12.54 -5.58 10.62
C THR A 172 13.43 -5.93 9.43
N LYS A 173 14.24 -6.99 9.60
CA LYS A 173 15.05 -7.59 8.53
C LYS A 173 14.27 -8.64 7.72
N ASN A 174 13.09 -9.03 8.19
CA ASN A 174 12.27 -10.04 7.54
C ASN A 174 11.65 -9.47 6.27
N ASN A 175 11.81 -10.19 5.16
CA ASN A 175 11.26 -9.84 3.86
C ASN A 175 9.87 -10.45 3.71
N PHE A 176 8.84 -9.62 3.69
CA PHE A 176 7.45 -10.08 3.50
C PHE A 176 7.08 -10.31 2.02
N ALA A 177 8.02 -10.11 1.08
CA ALA A 177 7.82 -10.42 -0.34
C ALA A 177 7.40 -11.88 -0.60
N VAL A 178 7.95 -12.81 0.17
CA VAL A 178 7.64 -14.25 0.08
C VAL A 178 6.18 -14.53 0.45
N CYS A 179 5.59 -13.71 1.32
CA CYS A 179 4.21 -13.84 1.76
C CYS A 179 3.18 -13.30 0.74
N ARG A 180 3.59 -12.65 -0.34
CA ARG A 180 2.71 -11.98 -1.30
C ARG A 180 1.58 -12.87 -1.80
N ILE A 181 1.92 -14.06 -2.29
CA ILE A 181 0.92 -15.03 -2.79
C ILE A 181 0.00 -15.49 -1.65
N GLY A 182 0.58 -15.79 -0.48
CA GLY A 182 -0.19 -16.16 0.71
C GLY A 182 -1.16 -15.10 1.17
N LEU A 183 -0.77 -13.81 1.12
CA LEU A 183 -1.63 -12.68 1.44
C LEU A 183 -2.84 -12.60 0.49
N TYR A 184 -2.64 -12.78 -0.82
CA TYR A 184 -3.76 -12.81 -1.77
C TYR A 184 -4.72 -13.97 -1.51
N VAL A 185 -4.21 -15.17 -1.18
CA VAL A 185 -5.04 -16.34 -0.84
C VAL A 185 -5.86 -16.05 0.41
N ILE A 186 -5.24 -15.52 1.48
CA ILE A 186 -5.94 -15.20 2.72
C ILE A 186 -6.98 -14.10 2.49
N LEU A 187 -6.67 -13.08 1.67
CA LEU A 187 -7.61 -12.01 1.31
C LEU A 187 -8.85 -12.57 0.62
N SER A 188 -8.67 -13.48 -0.35
CA SER A 188 -9.79 -14.11 -1.06
C SER A 188 -10.66 -14.95 -0.13
N GLN A 189 -10.07 -15.66 0.82
CA GLN A 189 -10.81 -16.41 1.86
C GLN A 189 -11.56 -15.47 2.81
N MET A 190 -10.93 -14.37 3.24
CA MET A 190 -11.60 -13.36 4.07
C MET A 190 -12.76 -12.71 3.34
N PHE A 191 -12.62 -12.43 2.05
CA PHE A 191 -13.71 -11.90 1.23
C PHE A 191 -14.90 -12.88 1.17
N THR A 192 -14.62 -14.17 0.95
CA THR A 192 -15.64 -15.24 0.94
C THR A 192 -16.35 -15.36 2.29
N ILE A 193 -15.61 -15.37 3.42
CA ILE A 193 -16.17 -15.42 4.77
C ILE A 193 -17.01 -14.17 5.05
N GLY A 194 -16.55 -12.99 4.57
CA GLY A 194 -17.29 -11.74 4.67
C GLY A 194 -18.65 -11.81 4.01
N ILE A 195 -18.73 -12.32 2.78
CA ILE A 195 -20.00 -12.54 2.06
C ILE A 195 -20.89 -13.51 2.84
N ILE A 196 -20.37 -14.66 3.26
CA ILE A 196 -21.11 -15.66 4.03
C ILE A 196 -21.66 -15.06 5.33
N SER A 197 -20.89 -14.24 6.05
CA SER A 197 -21.31 -13.64 7.32
C SER A 197 -22.47 -12.66 7.17
N VAL A 198 -22.58 -12.01 6.01
CA VAL A 198 -23.71 -11.10 5.69
C VAL A 198 -25.01 -11.91 5.47
N PHE A 199 -24.93 -13.04 4.78
CA PHE A 199 -26.10 -13.87 4.48
C PHE A 199 -26.60 -14.63 5.69
N PHE A 200 -25.72 -15.26 6.46
CA PHE A 200 -26.11 -16.13 7.57
C PHE A 200 -26.28 -15.42 8.91
N ARG A 201 -25.86 -14.14 9.05
CA ARG A 201 -25.98 -13.29 10.25
C ARG A 201 -25.53 -13.94 11.56
N ILE A 202 -24.53 -14.84 11.51
CA ILE A 202 -24.01 -15.54 12.68
C ILE A 202 -23.05 -14.60 13.42
N LYS A 203 -23.43 -14.16 14.64
CA LYS A 203 -22.63 -13.22 15.46
C LYS A 203 -21.20 -13.74 15.72
N ALA A 204 -21.04 -15.02 16.03
CA ALA A 204 -19.72 -15.61 16.29
C ALA A 204 -18.83 -15.55 15.05
N LEU A 205 -19.36 -15.89 13.87
CA LEU A 205 -18.65 -15.81 12.61
C LEU A 205 -18.22 -14.38 12.27
N TYR A 206 -19.12 -13.42 12.48
CA TYR A 206 -18.84 -12.00 12.27
C TYR A 206 -17.73 -11.48 13.20
N THR A 207 -17.76 -11.86 14.49
CA THR A 207 -16.71 -11.47 15.45
C THR A 207 -15.36 -12.07 15.08
N PHE A 208 -15.33 -13.35 14.74
CA PHE A 208 -14.14 -14.05 14.27
C PHE A 208 -13.57 -13.40 13.01
N TYR A 209 -14.43 -13.16 12.02
CA TYR A 209 -14.08 -12.46 10.79
C TYR A 209 -13.45 -11.10 11.06
N THR A 210 -14.07 -10.29 11.95
CA THR A 210 -13.57 -8.93 12.26
C THR A 210 -12.18 -9.00 12.90
N PHE A 211 -11.97 -9.95 13.83
CA PHE A 211 -10.66 -10.15 14.46
C PHE A 211 -9.57 -10.58 13.46
N CYS A 212 -9.84 -11.61 12.67
CA CYS A 212 -8.91 -12.08 11.65
C CYS A 212 -8.60 -11.01 10.60
N SER A 213 -9.61 -10.24 10.19
CA SER A 213 -9.43 -9.12 9.25
C SER A 213 -8.53 -8.04 9.84
N THR A 214 -8.63 -7.75 11.14
CA THR A 214 -7.79 -6.74 11.80
C THR A 214 -6.31 -7.16 11.76
N VAL A 215 -6.01 -8.43 12.07
CA VAL A 215 -4.65 -8.96 11.99
C VAL A 215 -4.13 -8.92 10.56
N LEU A 216 -4.97 -9.32 9.61
CA LEU A 216 -4.60 -9.36 8.19
C LEU A 216 -4.27 -7.95 7.66
N VAL A 217 -5.10 -6.95 7.97
CA VAL A 217 -4.84 -5.55 7.58
C VAL A 217 -3.53 -5.04 8.19
N GLY A 218 -3.23 -5.43 9.44
CA GLY A 218 -1.93 -5.12 10.06
C GLY A 218 -0.74 -5.71 9.27
N ILE A 219 -0.87 -6.93 8.77
CA ILE A 219 0.16 -7.58 7.95
C ILE A 219 0.28 -6.87 6.57
N TYR A 220 -0.84 -6.49 5.95
CA TYR A 220 -0.83 -5.69 4.71
C TYR A 220 -0.11 -4.36 4.91
N LEU A 221 -0.37 -3.66 6.01
CA LEU A 221 0.29 -2.40 6.32
C LEU A 221 1.82 -2.55 6.49
N VAL A 222 2.30 -3.69 7.06
CA VAL A 222 3.74 -4.01 7.09
C VAL A 222 4.27 -4.20 5.67
N TYR A 223 3.57 -5.00 4.85
CA TYR A 223 3.96 -5.31 3.48
C TYR A 223 4.04 -4.04 2.62
N ASP A 224 3.01 -3.20 2.64
CA ASP A 224 2.93 -1.98 1.84
C ASP A 224 3.96 -0.94 2.30
N THR A 225 4.21 -0.84 3.60
CA THR A 225 5.29 -0.01 4.14
C THR A 225 6.66 -0.48 3.62
N GLN A 226 6.94 -1.79 3.64
CA GLN A 226 8.20 -2.34 3.09
C GLN A 226 8.34 -2.14 1.58
N LEU A 227 7.23 -2.21 0.85
CA LEU A 227 7.18 -1.95 -0.58
C LEU A 227 7.57 -0.49 -0.89
N ILE A 228 7.05 0.46 -0.10
CA ILE A 228 7.34 1.90 -0.24
C ILE A 228 8.79 2.20 0.12
N ILE A 229 9.33 1.61 1.20
CA ILE A 229 10.71 1.80 1.60
C ILE A 229 11.70 1.16 0.61
N GLY A 230 11.22 0.24 -0.24
CA GLY A 230 12.04 -0.43 -1.25
C GLY A 230 12.79 -1.66 -0.75
N LYS A 231 12.44 -2.18 0.44
CA LYS A 231 13.06 -3.40 0.99
C LYS A 231 12.77 -4.66 0.20
N LEU A 232 11.70 -4.66 -0.60
CA LEU A 232 11.21 -5.85 -1.31
C LEU A 232 11.82 -6.05 -2.71
N GLY A 233 12.76 -5.19 -3.14
CA GLY A 233 13.42 -5.27 -4.45
C GLY A 233 12.51 -4.91 -5.63
N THR A 234 11.20 -5.16 -5.55
CA THR A 234 10.18 -4.80 -6.52
C THR A 234 9.30 -3.70 -5.93
N GLY A 235 9.81 -2.48 -5.86
CA GLY A 235 9.08 -1.35 -5.29
C GLY A 235 8.26 -0.60 -6.34
N TYR A 236 7.45 0.35 -5.86
CA TYR A 236 6.80 1.34 -6.70
C TYR A 236 7.81 2.13 -7.54
N SER A 237 7.43 2.48 -8.76
CA SER A 237 8.12 3.53 -9.50
C SER A 237 8.03 4.85 -8.73
N ILE A 238 9.03 5.72 -8.89
CA ILE A 238 9.07 7.02 -8.21
C ILE A 238 7.85 7.89 -8.57
N ASP A 239 7.25 7.64 -9.73
CA ASP A 239 6.06 8.35 -10.22
C ASP A 239 4.74 7.80 -9.65
N ASP A 240 4.76 6.63 -8.98
CA ASP A 240 3.56 5.99 -8.45
C ASP A 240 3.24 6.40 -7.00
N TYR A 241 3.75 7.55 -6.53
CA TYR A 241 3.59 8.04 -5.16
C TYR A 241 2.12 8.28 -4.76
N ILE A 242 1.24 8.61 -5.70
CA ILE A 242 -0.19 8.77 -5.48
C ILE A 242 -0.84 7.42 -5.13
N PHE A 243 -0.53 6.39 -5.92
CA PHE A 243 -1.09 5.06 -5.70
C PHE A 243 -0.53 4.44 -4.41
N ALA A 244 0.76 4.62 -4.16
CA ALA A 244 1.40 4.16 -2.93
C ALA A 244 0.83 4.84 -1.66
N SER A 245 0.51 6.14 -1.71
CA SER A 245 -0.14 6.83 -0.59
C SER A 245 -1.57 6.35 -0.38
N LEU A 246 -2.31 6.07 -1.47
CA LEU A 246 -3.66 5.57 -1.41
C LEU A 246 -3.74 4.17 -0.76
N GLU A 247 -2.82 3.27 -1.07
CA GLU A 247 -2.82 1.91 -0.47
C GLU A 247 -2.65 1.96 1.04
N ILE A 248 -1.61 2.65 1.55
CA ILE A 248 -1.44 2.81 3.01
C ILE A 248 -2.63 3.54 3.65
N TYR A 249 -3.16 4.57 2.99
CA TYR A 249 -4.35 5.27 3.45
C TYR A 249 -5.52 4.31 3.66
N MET A 250 -5.82 3.47 2.66
CA MET A 250 -6.91 2.50 2.73
C MET A 250 -6.71 1.46 3.83
N ASP A 251 -5.48 1.02 4.07
CA ASP A 251 -5.18 0.08 5.14
C ASP A 251 -5.40 0.71 6.52
N ILE A 252 -4.97 1.95 6.74
CA ILE A 252 -5.18 2.65 8.00
C ILE A 252 -6.67 2.90 8.25
N ILE A 253 -7.43 3.28 7.23
CA ILE A 253 -8.89 3.49 7.36
C ILE A 253 -9.62 2.17 7.64
N ARG A 254 -9.24 1.08 6.97
CA ARG A 254 -9.79 -0.26 7.26
C ARG A 254 -9.47 -0.69 8.70
N LEU A 255 -8.24 -0.46 9.14
CA LEU A 255 -7.82 -0.75 10.51
C LEU A 255 -8.68 0.02 11.53
N PHE A 256 -8.90 1.31 11.30
CA PHE A 256 -9.78 2.15 12.11
C PHE A 256 -11.20 1.58 12.19
N LEU A 257 -11.82 1.27 11.05
CA LEU A 257 -13.19 0.74 11.01
C LEU A 257 -13.31 -0.61 11.70
N LEU A 258 -12.30 -1.48 11.59
CA LEU A 258 -12.28 -2.78 12.26
C LEU A 258 -12.12 -2.64 13.78
N ILE A 259 -11.21 -1.79 14.24
CA ILE A 259 -11.03 -1.48 15.67
C ILE A 259 -12.32 -0.87 16.23
N LEU A 260 -12.93 0.09 15.51
CA LEU A 260 -14.19 0.71 15.90
C LEU A 260 -15.31 -0.33 16.10
N LYS A 261 -15.42 -1.31 15.18
CA LYS A 261 -16.38 -2.40 15.29
C LYS A 261 -16.12 -3.33 16.48
N ILE A 262 -14.84 -3.66 16.75
CA ILE A 262 -14.46 -4.52 17.90
C ILE A 262 -14.85 -3.85 19.21
N ILE A 263 -14.51 -2.58 19.40
CA ILE A 263 -14.80 -1.84 20.64
C ILE A 263 -16.31 -1.62 20.77
N GLY A 264 -16.97 -1.22 19.68
CA GLY A 264 -18.42 -0.97 19.67
C GLY A 264 -19.24 -2.22 19.97
N ASN A 265 -18.85 -3.39 19.46
CA ASN A 265 -19.52 -4.65 19.78
C ASN A 265 -19.38 -5.04 21.25
N ASN A 266 -18.23 -4.77 21.87
CA ASN A 266 -18.03 -5.07 23.28
C ASN A 266 -18.83 -4.12 24.19
N SER A 267 -18.93 -2.84 23.81
CA SER A 267 -19.72 -1.86 24.61
C SER A 267 -21.23 -2.12 24.60
N ASN A 268 -21.76 -2.74 23.56
CA ASN A 268 -23.19 -3.12 23.48
C ASN A 268 -23.50 -4.44 24.19
N ARG A 269 -22.52 -5.10 24.80
CA ARG A 269 -22.69 -6.32 25.60
C ARG A 269 -22.78 -6.07 27.09
N ASN A 270 -22.34 -4.90 27.55
CA ASN A 270 -22.45 -4.43 28.93
C ASN A 270 -23.62 -3.47 29.06
#